data_9e0c2c54009b069eae2c05eef3750fe7
#
_entry.id   9e0c2c54009b069eae2c05eef3750fe7
#
_cell.length_a   1.000
_cell.length_b   1.000
_cell.length_c   1.000
_cell.angle_alpha   90.00
_cell.angle_beta   90.00
_cell.angle_gamma   90.00
#
_symmetry.space_group_name_H-M   'P 1'
#
loop_
_entity.id
_entity.type
_entity.pdbx_description
1 polymer ?
#
loop_
_entity_poly.entity_id
_entity_poly.type
_entity_poly.pdbx_seq_one_letter_code
_entity_poly.pdbx_strand_id
1 'polypeptide(L)'
;MTSPLQILILGHGEMGHAMEFLLKDRYELGIWEKFPSNDYPYVTLEDSAAHADIVLFCLPVNPHREVAQFIAPLLKKTCLCVSIAKGLDESGQTAAQIFAENLPVQQPYALLYGPMISEEIRTGRHAFAQLGSQDTAAFDVMQTCFNHTRLHIEHTFDITGISWSVILKNVYAMAFGMADELKLGDNVRGFLAVAALHELSQIVQAMGGKTDTPYHLAGLGDLITTATSESSHHHELGRKLAREECNDISGEGPHTLEMIHQHRLLNTQKYPLFQMIHAIVQNPRDVRPQFETYFKQIYRQ
;
A
#
# COMPACT_ATOMS: atom_id res chain seq x y z
N MET A 1 17.05 27.89 -18.93
CA MET A 1 16.13 26.73 -19.01
C MET A 1 16.57 25.78 -17.90
N THR A 2 15.75 25.52 -16.91
CA THR A 2 16.03 24.51 -15.90
C THR A 2 16.05 23.14 -16.58
N SER A 3 17.06 22.32 -16.31
CA SER A 3 17.12 20.94 -16.81
C SER A 3 15.85 20.19 -16.41
N PRO A 4 15.34 19.28 -17.24
CA PRO A 4 14.20 18.46 -16.84
C PRO A 4 14.54 17.66 -15.58
N LEU A 5 13.54 17.44 -14.72
CA LEU A 5 13.69 16.61 -13.52
C LEU A 5 14.11 15.19 -13.92
N GLN A 6 15.11 14.66 -13.21
CA GLN A 6 15.56 13.28 -13.34
C GLN A 6 14.86 12.40 -12.31
N ILE A 7 14.10 11.43 -12.78
CA ILE A 7 13.30 10.53 -11.94
C ILE A 7 13.86 9.11 -12.03
N LEU A 8 14.23 8.55 -10.89
CA LEU A 8 14.64 7.16 -10.77
C LEU A 8 13.48 6.31 -10.28
N ILE A 9 13.08 5.32 -11.05
CA ILE A 9 12.08 4.32 -10.66
C ILE A 9 12.81 3.06 -10.19
N LEU A 10 12.58 2.66 -8.96
CA LEU A 10 13.12 1.45 -8.36
C LEU A 10 12.06 0.34 -8.41
N GLY A 11 12.34 -0.71 -9.18
CA GLY A 11 11.41 -1.81 -9.45
C GLY A 11 10.55 -1.56 -10.70
N HIS A 12 10.58 -2.51 -11.62
CA HIS A 12 9.87 -2.46 -12.91
C HIS A 12 8.75 -3.50 -12.99
N GLY A 13 8.12 -3.81 -11.84
CA GLY A 13 6.88 -4.58 -11.76
C GLY A 13 5.67 -3.75 -12.20
N GLU A 14 4.47 -4.22 -11.87
CA GLU A 14 3.19 -3.58 -12.27
C GLU A 14 3.16 -2.07 -12.01
N MET A 15 3.50 -1.65 -10.80
CA MET A 15 3.48 -0.21 -10.46
C MET A 15 4.65 0.56 -11.06
N GLY A 16 5.82 -0.06 -11.27
CA GLY A 16 6.92 0.56 -12.00
C GLY A 16 6.53 0.90 -13.44
N HIS A 17 5.91 -0.05 -14.14
CA HIS A 17 5.35 0.20 -15.47
C HIS A 17 4.27 1.28 -15.49
N ALA A 18 3.42 1.35 -14.45
CA ALA A 18 2.41 2.39 -14.35
C ALA A 18 3.03 3.78 -14.18
N MET A 19 4.06 3.92 -13.32
CA MET A 19 4.77 5.20 -13.13
C MET A 19 5.57 5.60 -14.38
N GLU A 20 6.23 4.65 -15.03
CA GLU A 20 6.88 4.89 -16.32
C GLU A 20 5.87 5.42 -17.36
N PHE A 21 4.71 4.75 -17.50
CA PHE A 21 3.65 5.19 -18.43
C PHE A 21 3.20 6.63 -18.17
N LEU A 22 3.06 7.03 -16.91
CA LEU A 22 2.62 8.38 -16.55
C LEU A 22 3.68 9.46 -16.83
N LEU A 23 4.99 9.13 -16.75
CA LEU A 23 6.04 10.13 -16.63
C LEU A 23 6.99 10.21 -17.84
N LYS A 24 7.10 9.15 -18.64
CA LYS A 24 8.12 9.00 -19.69
C LYS A 24 8.10 10.07 -20.79
N ASP A 25 6.95 10.68 -21.07
CA ASP A 25 6.82 11.65 -22.17
C ASP A 25 7.30 13.06 -21.78
N ARG A 26 7.61 13.28 -20.48
CA ARG A 26 7.94 14.61 -19.95
C ARG A 26 9.20 14.68 -19.12
N TYR A 27 9.64 13.56 -18.59
CA TYR A 27 10.77 13.51 -17.66
C TYR A 27 11.82 12.54 -18.15
N GLU A 28 13.06 12.78 -17.74
CA GLU A 28 14.15 11.84 -17.96
C GLU A 28 14.04 10.73 -16.89
N LEU A 29 13.77 9.50 -17.33
CA LEU A 29 13.56 8.37 -16.45
C LEU A 29 14.78 7.45 -16.46
N GLY A 30 15.32 7.15 -15.25
CA GLY A 30 16.13 5.97 -14.99
C GLY A 30 15.25 4.88 -14.39
N ILE A 31 15.34 3.65 -14.89
CA ILE A 31 14.62 2.51 -14.30
C ILE A 31 15.64 1.48 -13.85
N TRP A 32 15.60 1.16 -12.57
CA TRP A 32 16.43 0.12 -11.97
C TRP A 32 15.59 -1.08 -11.58
N GLU A 33 16.12 -2.28 -11.87
CA GLU A 33 15.51 -3.56 -11.49
C GLU A 33 16.58 -4.48 -10.88
N LYS A 34 16.24 -5.15 -9.77
CA LYS A 34 17.16 -6.05 -9.07
C LYS A 34 17.55 -7.28 -9.92
N PHE A 35 16.60 -7.76 -10.72
CA PHE A 35 16.77 -8.90 -11.63
C PHE A 35 16.45 -8.47 -13.06
N PRO A 36 17.33 -7.67 -13.70
CA PRO A 36 17.05 -7.06 -14.98
C PRO A 36 16.94 -8.12 -16.10
N SER A 37 15.95 -7.95 -16.96
CA SER A 37 15.89 -8.66 -18.23
C SER A 37 16.85 -8.01 -19.25
N ASN A 38 17.26 -8.76 -20.27
CA ASN A 38 18.15 -8.22 -21.30
C ASN A 38 17.43 -7.31 -22.32
N ASP A 39 16.11 -7.23 -22.25
CA ASP A 39 15.29 -6.58 -23.27
C ASP A 39 14.93 -5.11 -22.93
N TYR A 40 15.40 -4.61 -21.80
CA TYR A 40 15.13 -3.25 -21.35
C TYR A 40 16.44 -2.53 -20.92
N PRO A 41 16.62 -1.22 -21.22
CA PRO A 41 17.82 -0.47 -20.88
C PRO A 41 17.82 -0.01 -19.40
N TYR A 42 17.90 -0.96 -18.48
CA TYR A 42 18.01 -0.65 -17.06
C TYR A 42 19.29 0.10 -16.71
N VAL A 43 19.17 1.00 -15.75
CA VAL A 43 20.30 1.82 -15.27
C VAL A 43 21.00 1.17 -14.06
N THR A 44 22.23 1.59 -13.78
CA THR A 44 22.91 1.25 -12.52
C THR A 44 22.32 2.09 -11.39
N LEU A 45 22.21 1.50 -10.20
CA LEU A 45 21.59 2.15 -9.05
C LEU A 45 22.46 3.33 -8.56
N GLU A 46 23.78 3.12 -8.51
CA GLU A 46 24.74 4.10 -8.03
C GLU A 46 24.72 5.41 -8.83
N ASP A 47 24.89 5.29 -10.16
CA ASP A 47 24.98 6.45 -11.03
C ASP A 47 23.64 7.21 -11.07
N SER A 48 22.54 6.48 -11.11
CA SER A 48 21.22 7.09 -11.22
C SER A 48 20.75 7.75 -9.92
N ALA A 49 21.04 7.15 -8.77
CA ALA A 49 20.68 7.74 -7.47
C ALA A 49 21.42 9.07 -7.23
N ALA A 50 22.68 9.17 -7.65
CA ALA A 50 23.48 10.39 -7.49
C ALA A 50 22.93 11.59 -8.31
N HIS A 51 22.21 11.32 -9.39
CA HIS A 51 21.69 12.35 -10.28
C HIS A 51 20.17 12.58 -10.12
N ALA A 52 19.46 11.68 -9.43
CA ALA A 52 18.02 11.77 -9.26
C ALA A 52 17.58 13.03 -8.49
N ASP A 53 16.49 13.63 -8.95
CA ASP A 53 15.73 14.65 -8.23
C ASP A 53 14.55 14.03 -7.50
N ILE A 54 14.03 12.90 -8.02
CA ILE A 54 12.97 12.08 -7.39
C ILE A 54 13.36 10.61 -7.51
N VAL A 55 13.19 9.84 -6.43
CA VAL A 55 13.30 8.38 -6.43
C VAL A 55 11.95 7.78 -6.07
N LEU A 56 11.36 7.04 -7.00
CA LEU A 56 10.08 6.34 -6.80
C LEU A 56 10.35 4.87 -6.42
N PHE A 57 10.05 4.50 -5.19
CA PHE A 57 10.14 3.11 -4.70
C PHE A 57 8.88 2.34 -5.12
N CYS A 58 8.94 1.70 -6.29
CA CYS A 58 7.91 0.80 -6.83
C CYS A 58 8.20 -0.67 -6.49
N LEU A 59 8.85 -0.90 -5.37
CA LEU A 59 9.23 -2.20 -4.80
C LEU A 59 8.24 -2.63 -3.72
N PRO A 60 8.14 -3.92 -3.38
CA PRO A 60 7.57 -4.36 -2.11
C PRO A 60 8.31 -3.71 -0.93
N VAL A 61 7.71 -3.70 0.26
CA VAL A 61 8.30 -2.99 1.41
C VAL A 61 9.61 -3.62 1.91
N ASN A 62 9.75 -4.95 1.84
CA ASN A 62 10.93 -5.66 2.39
C ASN A 62 12.28 -5.13 1.89
N PRO A 63 12.53 -4.90 0.59
CA PRO A 63 13.81 -4.37 0.13
C PRO A 63 14.03 -2.88 0.42
N HIS A 64 13.05 -2.14 0.95
CA HIS A 64 13.17 -0.69 1.18
C HIS A 64 14.36 -0.34 2.08
N ARG A 65 14.57 -1.09 3.16
CA ARG A 65 15.67 -0.85 4.10
C ARG A 65 17.03 -0.96 3.41
N GLU A 66 17.29 -2.09 2.76
CA GLU A 66 18.55 -2.34 2.05
C GLU A 66 18.80 -1.27 0.98
N VAL A 67 17.79 -0.99 0.17
CA VAL A 67 17.90 -0.01 -0.93
C VAL A 67 18.06 1.40 -0.39
N ALA A 68 17.29 1.81 0.62
CA ALA A 68 17.41 3.14 1.23
C ALA A 68 18.81 3.36 1.84
N GLN A 69 19.34 2.38 2.59
CA GLN A 69 20.70 2.44 3.15
C GLN A 69 21.77 2.55 2.05
N PHE A 70 21.59 1.84 0.95
CA PHE A 70 22.55 1.85 -0.15
C PHE A 70 22.57 3.20 -0.86
N ILE A 71 21.41 3.78 -1.18
CA ILE A 71 21.34 5.04 -1.93
C ILE A 71 21.52 6.30 -1.07
N ALA A 72 21.24 6.22 0.25
CA ALA A 72 21.29 7.38 1.15
C ALA A 72 22.56 8.24 1.02
N PRO A 73 23.78 7.70 0.98
CA PRO A 73 24.99 8.49 0.84
C PRO A 73 25.18 9.11 -0.57
N LEU A 74 24.41 8.65 -1.56
CA LEU A 74 24.52 9.08 -2.97
C LEU A 74 23.52 10.19 -3.31
N LEU A 75 22.42 10.30 -2.57
CA LEU A 75 21.32 11.19 -2.88
C LEU A 75 21.70 12.67 -2.76
N LYS A 76 21.20 13.50 -3.69
CA LYS A 76 21.18 14.95 -3.49
C LYS A 76 20.33 15.26 -2.25
N LYS A 77 20.71 16.26 -1.46
CA LYS A 77 19.96 16.70 -0.26
C LYS A 77 18.51 17.10 -0.57
N THR A 78 18.25 17.52 -1.79
CA THR A 78 16.92 17.92 -2.29
C THR A 78 16.16 16.79 -2.97
N CYS A 79 16.77 15.62 -3.13
CA CYS A 79 16.14 14.48 -3.79
C CYS A 79 14.94 13.98 -2.97
N LEU A 80 13.76 13.93 -3.58
CA LEU A 80 12.54 13.43 -2.95
C LEU A 80 12.42 11.92 -3.11
N CYS A 81 12.38 11.18 -1.99
CA CYS A 81 12.11 9.74 -1.99
C CYS A 81 10.61 9.48 -1.80
N VAL A 82 9.96 8.79 -2.72
CA VAL A 82 8.51 8.48 -2.66
C VAL A 82 8.31 6.99 -2.67
N SER A 83 7.58 6.45 -1.69
CA SER A 83 7.20 5.03 -1.67
C SER A 83 5.72 4.85 -2.02
N ILE A 84 5.44 3.81 -2.79
CA ILE A 84 4.10 3.30 -3.06
C ILE A 84 3.86 1.92 -2.44
N ALA A 85 4.82 1.40 -1.66
CA ALA A 85 4.73 0.07 -1.04
C ALA A 85 3.68 0.01 0.07
N LYS A 86 2.84 -1.01 0.02
CA LYS A 86 1.70 -1.22 0.92
C LYS A 86 1.95 -2.46 1.77
N GLY A 87 2.58 -2.31 2.93
CA GLY A 87 2.86 -3.46 3.80
C GLY A 87 3.78 -3.12 4.96
N LEU A 88 4.16 -4.15 5.70
CA LEU A 88 5.18 -4.11 6.75
C LEU A 88 6.40 -4.92 6.27
N ASP A 89 7.61 -4.49 6.65
CA ASP A 89 8.79 -5.33 6.45
C ASP A 89 8.85 -6.47 7.49
N GLU A 90 9.85 -7.34 7.37
CA GLU A 90 10.09 -8.46 8.31
C GLU A 90 10.34 -7.99 9.75
N SER A 91 10.62 -6.72 9.97
CA SER A 91 10.77 -6.11 11.29
C SER A 91 9.47 -5.49 11.82
N GLY A 92 8.37 -5.59 11.08
CA GLY A 92 7.08 -4.98 11.41
C GLY A 92 7.03 -3.46 11.17
N GLN A 93 7.90 -2.93 10.32
CA GLN A 93 7.98 -1.49 10.04
C GLN A 93 7.30 -1.12 8.74
N THR A 94 6.66 0.05 8.74
CA THR A 94 6.10 0.69 7.54
C THR A 94 7.20 1.33 6.69
N ALA A 95 6.93 1.58 5.40
CA ALA A 95 7.85 2.30 4.52
C ALA A 95 8.26 3.67 5.09
N ALA A 96 7.35 4.38 5.77
CA ALA A 96 7.66 5.66 6.43
C ALA A 96 8.69 5.51 7.55
N GLN A 97 8.53 4.49 8.40
CA GLN A 97 9.48 4.22 9.49
C GLN A 97 10.85 3.83 8.93
N ILE A 98 10.87 3.01 7.88
CA ILE A 98 12.11 2.63 7.21
C ILE A 98 12.83 3.85 6.64
N PHE A 99 12.13 4.76 5.97
CA PHE A 99 12.72 6.00 5.46
C PHE A 99 13.24 6.90 6.58
N ALA A 100 12.46 7.10 7.64
CA ALA A 100 12.87 7.91 8.78
C ALA A 100 14.15 7.40 9.47
N GLU A 101 14.36 6.09 9.48
CA GLU A 101 15.55 5.47 10.11
C GLU A 101 16.78 5.39 9.19
N ASN A 102 16.57 5.28 7.87
CA ASN A 102 17.64 4.90 6.94
C ASN A 102 18.01 5.99 5.93
N LEU A 103 17.17 7.00 5.74
CA LEU A 103 17.54 8.19 4.95
C LEU A 103 18.19 9.25 5.85
N PRO A 104 19.00 10.17 5.28
CA PRO A 104 19.52 11.32 6.03
C PRO A 104 18.39 12.10 6.72
N VAL A 105 18.63 12.62 7.92
CA VAL A 105 17.62 13.29 8.77
C VAL A 105 16.81 14.39 8.06
N GLN A 106 17.40 15.07 7.09
CA GLN A 106 16.75 16.13 6.33
C GLN A 106 16.36 15.72 4.90
N GLN A 107 16.45 14.41 4.59
CA GLN A 107 16.06 13.92 3.27
C GLN A 107 14.54 13.98 3.15
N PRO A 108 14.00 14.72 2.16
CA PRO A 108 12.55 14.74 1.97
C PRO A 108 12.06 13.37 1.50
N TYR A 109 10.97 12.90 2.11
CA TYR A 109 10.27 11.71 1.67
C TYR A 109 8.77 11.86 1.73
N ALA A 110 8.07 11.07 0.92
CA ALA A 110 6.62 11.02 0.88
C ALA A 110 6.13 9.59 0.62
N LEU A 111 4.86 9.36 0.93
CA LEU A 111 4.14 8.12 0.61
C LEU A 111 2.99 8.45 -0.34
N LEU A 112 2.77 7.61 -1.34
CA LEU A 112 1.72 7.82 -2.33
C LEU A 112 0.78 6.60 -2.33
N TYR A 113 -0.43 6.77 -1.77
CA TYR A 113 -1.38 5.69 -1.51
C TYR A 113 -2.81 6.04 -1.91
N GLY A 114 -3.52 5.08 -2.50
CA GLY A 114 -4.90 5.24 -2.90
C GLY A 114 -5.31 4.25 -3.98
N PRO A 115 -6.48 4.42 -4.58
CA PRO A 115 -6.96 3.59 -5.69
C PRO A 115 -6.14 3.83 -6.96
N MET A 116 -5.09 3.02 -7.12
CA MET A 116 -4.12 3.04 -8.21
C MET A 116 -3.93 1.63 -8.77
N ILE A 117 -4.86 1.15 -9.60
CA ILE A 117 -4.70 -0.13 -10.31
C ILE A 117 -3.78 0.11 -11.51
N SER A 118 -2.65 -0.60 -11.56
CA SER A 118 -1.63 -0.45 -12.60
C SER A 118 -2.18 -0.62 -14.01
N GLU A 119 -2.98 -1.66 -14.25
CA GLU A 119 -3.59 -1.92 -15.54
C GLU A 119 -4.49 -0.76 -16.00
N GLU A 120 -5.28 -0.18 -15.10
CA GLU A 120 -6.13 0.97 -15.40
C GLU A 120 -5.32 2.22 -15.74
N ILE A 121 -4.25 2.49 -14.98
CA ILE A 121 -3.32 3.59 -15.28
C ILE A 121 -2.72 3.42 -16.67
N ARG A 122 -2.20 2.24 -16.99
CA ARG A 122 -1.55 1.93 -18.27
C ARG A 122 -2.51 1.95 -19.47
N THR A 123 -3.80 1.76 -19.21
CA THR A 123 -4.85 1.93 -20.24
C THR A 123 -5.41 3.35 -20.29
N GLY A 124 -4.79 4.29 -19.56
CA GLY A 124 -5.15 5.71 -19.57
C GLY A 124 -6.43 6.02 -18.81
N ARG A 125 -6.83 5.22 -17.82
CA ARG A 125 -7.94 5.53 -16.91
C ARG A 125 -7.47 6.45 -15.77
N HIS A 126 -8.41 7.06 -15.08
CA HIS A 126 -8.13 7.91 -13.94
C HIS A 126 -7.72 7.08 -12.71
N ALA A 127 -6.73 7.58 -11.98
CA ALA A 127 -6.31 7.06 -10.68
C ALA A 127 -6.27 8.21 -9.66
N PHE A 128 -6.38 7.87 -8.38
CA PHE A 128 -6.46 8.83 -7.30
C PHE A 128 -5.59 8.40 -6.13
N ALA A 129 -4.90 9.35 -5.48
CA ALA A 129 -4.06 9.04 -4.34
C ALA A 129 -3.96 10.19 -3.35
N GLN A 130 -3.58 9.86 -2.10
CA GLN A 130 -3.07 10.80 -1.12
C GLN A 130 -1.55 10.74 -1.12
N LEU A 131 -0.92 11.91 -1.15
CA LEU A 131 0.50 12.05 -0.89
C LEU A 131 0.68 12.48 0.57
N GLY A 132 1.24 11.59 1.39
CA GLY A 132 1.61 11.89 2.78
C GLY A 132 3.03 12.39 2.86
N SER A 133 3.22 13.60 3.37
CA SER A 133 4.54 14.19 3.60
C SER A 133 4.54 15.13 4.80
N GLN A 134 5.74 15.44 5.33
CA GLN A 134 5.88 16.33 6.48
C GLN A 134 5.61 17.81 6.14
N ASP A 135 5.79 18.19 4.89
CA ASP A 135 5.54 19.53 4.37
C ASP A 135 4.86 19.49 3.00
N THR A 136 4.43 20.64 2.51
CA THR A 136 3.78 20.76 1.21
C THR A 136 4.76 20.77 0.04
N ALA A 137 6.06 20.96 0.27
CA ALA A 137 7.03 21.05 -0.83
C ALA A 137 7.12 19.74 -1.62
N ALA A 138 7.10 18.61 -0.93
CA ALA A 138 7.04 17.29 -1.58
C ALA A 138 5.75 17.11 -2.41
N PHE A 139 4.62 17.59 -1.91
CA PHE A 139 3.36 17.57 -2.63
C PHE A 139 3.41 18.45 -3.88
N ASP A 140 3.92 19.67 -3.78
CA ASP A 140 3.99 20.61 -4.91
C ASP A 140 4.84 20.05 -6.06
N VAL A 141 5.98 19.39 -5.72
CA VAL A 141 6.83 18.70 -6.70
C VAL A 141 6.04 17.56 -7.38
N MET A 142 5.41 16.66 -6.61
CA MET A 142 4.69 15.52 -7.18
C MET A 142 3.42 15.95 -7.92
N GLN A 143 2.72 16.98 -7.44
CA GLN A 143 1.59 17.56 -8.15
C GLN A 143 2.03 18.09 -9.52
N THR A 144 3.16 18.77 -9.60
CA THR A 144 3.72 19.23 -10.88
C THR A 144 4.03 18.06 -11.80
N CYS A 145 4.60 16.96 -11.26
CA CYS A 145 4.88 15.76 -12.05
C CYS A 145 3.62 15.12 -12.63
N PHE A 146 2.51 15.11 -11.89
CA PHE A 146 1.28 14.45 -12.32
C PHE A 146 0.23 15.36 -12.97
N ASN A 147 0.41 16.69 -12.98
CA ASN A 147 -0.56 17.66 -13.51
C ASN A 147 -1.05 17.39 -14.94
N HIS A 148 -0.27 16.68 -15.74
CA HIS A 148 -0.59 16.37 -17.14
C HIS A 148 -0.94 14.89 -17.35
N THR A 149 -1.14 14.18 -16.25
CA THR A 149 -1.50 12.77 -16.26
C THR A 149 -2.95 12.59 -15.78
N ARG A 150 -3.40 11.35 -15.72
CA ARG A 150 -4.69 11.00 -15.12
C ARG A 150 -4.57 10.49 -13.69
N LEU A 151 -3.43 10.68 -13.04
CA LEU A 151 -3.26 10.46 -11.61
C LEU A 151 -3.50 11.76 -10.85
N HIS A 152 -4.57 11.80 -10.08
CA HIS A 152 -4.96 12.93 -9.24
C HIS A 152 -4.49 12.70 -7.81
N ILE A 153 -3.77 13.68 -7.25
CA ILE A 153 -3.24 13.55 -5.90
C ILE A 153 -3.76 14.66 -4.98
N GLU A 154 -3.98 14.33 -3.71
CA GLU A 154 -4.26 15.26 -2.64
C GLU A 154 -3.24 15.12 -1.52
N HIS A 155 -2.97 16.20 -0.77
CA HIS A 155 -1.98 16.20 0.30
C HIS A 155 -2.57 15.81 1.65
N THR A 156 -1.77 15.09 2.44
CA THR A 156 -2.04 14.87 3.87
C THR A 156 -0.77 14.93 4.69
N PHE A 157 -0.85 15.50 5.90
CA PHE A 157 0.23 15.44 6.90
C PHE A 157 0.19 14.16 7.75
N ASP A 158 -0.86 13.36 7.65
CA ASP A 158 -1.01 12.14 8.43
C ASP A 158 -0.36 10.93 7.76
N ILE A 159 0.98 10.94 7.71
CA ILE A 159 1.80 9.86 7.15
C ILE A 159 1.50 8.52 7.84
N THR A 160 1.36 8.54 9.17
CA THR A 160 1.04 7.34 9.95
C THR A 160 -0.35 6.81 9.59
N GLY A 161 -1.33 7.70 9.50
CA GLY A 161 -2.71 7.33 9.19
C GLY A 161 -2.86 6.70 7.82
N ILE A 162 -2.27 7.28 6.77
CA ILE A 162 -2.34 6.69 5.43
C ILE A 162 -1.55 5.37 5.33
N SER A 163 -0.42 5.25 6.04
CA SER A 163 0.36 4.01 6.08
C SER A 163 -0.46 2.84 6.64
N TRP A 164 -1.04 3.02 7.82
CA TRP A 164 -1.85 1.97 8.44
C TRP A 164 -3.16 1.72 7.69
N SER A 165 -3.77 2.74 7.11
CA SER A 165 -4.98 2.59 6.29
C SER A 165 -4.74 1.66 5.11
N VAL A 166 -3.68 1.90 4.35
CA VAL A 166 -3.37 1.12 3.15
C VAL A 166 -2.84 -0.29 3.45
N ILE A 167 -2.16 -0.47 4.59
CA ILE A 167 -1.68 -1.77 5.03
C ILE A 167 -2.87 -2.66 5.43
N LEU A 168 -3.76 -2.14 6.28
CA LEU A 168 -4.88 -2.91 6.83
C LEU A 168 -6.00 -3.17 5.82
N LYS A 169 -6.20 -2.28 4.82
CA LYS A 169 -7.21 -2.53 3.78
C LYS A 169 -7.00 -3.86 3.07
N ASN A 170 -5.73 -4.30 2.91
CA ASN A 170 -5.39 -5.59 2.31
C ASN A 170 -5.88 -6.77 3.16
N VAL A 171 -5.84 -6.62 4.48
CA VAL A 171 -6.40 -7.60 5.42
C VAL A 171 -7.92 -7.65 5.30
N TYR A 172 -8.58 -6.50 5.39
CA TYR A 172 -10.05 -6.45 5.33
C TYR A 172 -10.61 -6.86 3.98
N ALA A 173 -9.92 -6.59 2.87
CA ALA A 173 -10.34 -7.01 1.54
C ALA A 173 -10.51 -8.53 1.40
N MET A 174 -9.77 -9.34 2.17
CA MET A 174 -9.96 -10.80 2.20
C MET A 174 -11.35 -11.19 2.71
N ALA A 175 -11.92 -10.45 3.68
CA ALA A 175 -13.26 -10.74 4.19
C ALA A 175 -14.34 -10.57 3.11
N PHE A 176 -14.18 -9.62 2.19
CA PHE A 176 -15.10 -9.46 1.06
C PHE A 176 -15.00 -10.64 0.10
N GLY A 177 -13.80 -11.08 -0.24
CA GLY A 177 -13.60 -12.25 -1.07
C GLY A 177 -14.20 -13.52 -0.44
N MET A 178 -14.02 -13.71 0.87
CA MET A 178 -14.66 -14.81 1.61
C MET A 178 -16.19 -14.74 1.55
N ALA A 179 -16.76 -13.55 1.82
CA ALA A 179 -18.21 -13.35 1.80
C ALA A 179 -18.82 -13.60 0.42
N ASP A 180 -18.11 -13.22 -0.65
CA ASP A 180 -18.54 -13.43 -2.03
C ASP A 180 -18.54 -14.90 -2.41
N GLU A 181 -17.47 -15.63 -2.11
CA GLU A 181 -17.37 -17.06 -2.37
C GLU A 181 -18.46 -17.85 -1.60
N LEU A 182 -18.68 -17.47 -0.35
CA LEU A 182 -19.73 -18.06 0.49
C LEU A 182 -21.15 -17.62 0.10
N LYS A 183 -21.29 -16.69 -0.86
CA LYS A 183 -22.57 -16.14 -1.32
C LYS A 183 -23.41 -15.57 -0.16
N LEU A 184 -22.78 -14.80 0.73
CA LEU A 184 -23.45 -14.19 1.88
C LEU A 184 -24.32 -12.98 1.50
N GLY A 185 -24.16 -12.46 0.28
CA GLY A 185 -24.99 -11.41 -0.31
C GLY A 185 -24.52 -9.97 -0.03
N ASP A 186 -25.19 -9.02 -0.71
CA ASP A 186 -24.79 -7.61 -0.71
C ASP A 186 -25.00 -6.91 0.64
N ASN A 187 -25.97 -7.36 1.44
CA ASN A 187 -26.15 -6.84 2.79
C ASN A 187 -24.92 -7.10 3.67
N VAL A 188 -24.29 -8.27 3.53
CA VAL A 188 -23.04 -8.60 4.23
C VAL A 188 -21.88 -7.76 3.71
N ARG A 189 -21.78 -7.51 2.40
CA ARG A 189 -20.78 -6.58 1.86
C ARG A 189 -20.90 -5.18 2.46
N GLY A 190 -22.12 -4.64 2.51
CA GLY A 190 -22.37 -3.34 3.14
C GLY A 190 -22.00 -3.31 4.62
N PHE A 191 -22.36 -4.36 5.36
CA PHE A 191 -21.97 -4.51 6.75
C PHE A 191 -20.44 -4.59 6.93
N LEU A 192 -19.74 -5.40 6.12
CA LEU A 192 -18.30 -5.55 6.17
C LEU A 192 -17.56 -4.22 5.88
N ALA A 193 -18.08 -3.41 4.95
CA ALA A 193 -17.50 -2.10 4.66
C ALA A 193 -17.52 -1.18 5.88
N VAL A 194 -18.66 -1.17 6.60
CA VAL A 194 -18.79 -0.35 7.82
C VAL A 194 -17.93 -0.92 8.95
N ALA A 195 -17.95 -2.24 9.17
CA ALA A 195 -17.16 -2.88 10.22
C ALA A 195 -15.65 -2.72 10.01
N ALA A 196 -15.17 -2.94 8.77
CA ALA A 196 -13.78 -2.76 8.40
C ALA A 196 -13.32 -1.31 8.62
N LEU A 197 -14.12 -0.33 8.16
CA LEU A 197 -13.79 1.08 8.29
C LEU A 197 -13.77 1.53 9.76
N HIS A 198 -14.68 1.01 10.58
CA HIS A 198 -14.72 1.30 12.01
C HIS A 198 -13.45 0.78 12.73
N GLU A 199 -13.10 -0.50 12.50
CA GLU A 199 -11.86 -1.07 13.08
C GLU A 199 -10.62 -0.36 12.55
N LEU A 200 -10.58 -0.05 11.26
CA LEU A 200 -9.49 0.67 10.60
C LEU A 200 -9.26 2.04 11.27
N SER A 201 -10.34 2.80 11.53
CA SER A 201 -10.27 4.09 12.22
C SER A 201 -9.70 3.96 13.64
N GLN A 202 -10.13 2.94 14.39
CA GLN A 202 -9.64 2.69 15.74
C GLN A 202 -8.17 2.24 15.75
N ILE A 203 -7.77 1.37 14.81
CA ILE A 203 -6.38 0.90 14.71
C ILE A 203 -5.48 2.06 14.31
N VAL A 204 -5.86 2.84 13.29
CA VAL A 204 -5.10 4.03 12.87
C VAL A 204 -4.87 4.97 14.03
N GLN A 205 -5.90 5.25 14.83
CA GLN A 205 -5.78 6.07 16.04
C GLN A 205 -4.83 5.44 17.06
N ALA A 206 -4.93 4.14 17.30
CA ALA A 206 -4.05 3.44 18.23
C ALA A 206 -2.57 3.45 17.78
N MET A 207 -2.34 3.53 16.47
CA MET A 207 -1.00 3.64 15.88
C MET A 207 -0.49 5.09 15.76
N GLY A 208 -1.25 6.07 16.26
CA GLY A 208 -0.85 7.49 16.28
C GLY A 208 -1.27 8.31 15.05
N GLY A 209 -2.09 7.76 14.16
CA GLY A 209 -2.72 8.49 13.07
C GLY A 209 -4.05 9.14 13.48
N LYS A 210 -4.68 9.87 12.57
CA LYS A 210 -5.97 10.52 12.79
C LYS A 210 -7.12 9.57 12.50
N THR A 211 -8.19 9.66 13.28
CA THR A 211 -9.37 8.80 13.17
C THR A 211 -10.15 8.96 11.86
N ASP A 212 -10.03 10.11 11.21
CA ASP A 212 -10.69 10.42 9.95
C ASP A 212 -9.91 9.99 8.70
N THR A 213 -8.60 9.78 8.81
CA THR A 213 -7.75 9.38 7.68
C THR A 213 -8.25 8.14 6.92
N PRO A 214 -8.76 7.08 7.58
CA PRO A 214 -9.30 5.91 6.87
C PRO A 214 -10.52 6.19 5.99
N TYR A 215 -11.22 7.30 6.15
CA TYR A 215 -12.38 7.66 5.32
C TYR A 215 -11.99 8.30 3.98
N HIS A 216 -10.70 8.54 3.74
CA HIS A 216 -10.17 9.13 2.52
C HIS A 216 -9.64 8.09 1.51
N LEU A 217 -8.89 8.57 0.49
CA LEU A 217 -8.45 7.76 -0.64
C LEU A 217 -7.54 6.57 -0.25
N ALA A 218 -6.60 6.77 0.68
CA ALA A 218 -5.69 5.71 1.12
C ALA A 218 -6.36 4.64 2.00
N GLY A 219 -7.52 4.93 2.58
CA GLY A 219 -8.33 4.01 3.39
C GLY A 219 -9.52 3.47 2.60
N LEU A 220 -10.69 4.11 2.76
CA LEU A 220 -11.95 3.68 2.15
C LEU A 220 -11.86 3.58 0.62
N GLY A 221 -11.22 4.57 -0.04
CA GLY A 221 -11.07 4.55 -1.49
C GLY A 221 -10.35 3.31 -1.98
N ASP A 222 -9.18 3.03 -1.41
CA ASP A 222 -8.37 1.86 -1.79
C ASP A 222 -8.98 0.52 -1.29
N LEU A 223 -9.70 0.54 -0.15
CA LEU A 223 -10.44 -0.63 0.33
C LEU A 223 -11.54 -1.04 -0.65
N ILE A 224 -12.38 -0.09 -1.06
CA ILE A 224 -13.47 -0.37 -2.01
C ILE A 224 -12.89 -0.86 -3.34
N THR A 225 -11.88 -0.18 -3.87
CA THR A 225 -11.20 -0.60 -5.11
C THR A 225 -10.68 -2.04 -5.00
N THR A 226 -10.04 -2.39 -3.89
CA THR A 226 -9.47 -3.72 -3.67
C THR A 226 -10.55 -4.78 -3.45
N ALA A 227 -11.62 -4.44 -2.72
CA ALA A 227 -12.71 -5.36 -2.38
C ALA A 227 -13.66 -5.64 -3.56
N THR A 228 -13.73 -4.76 -4.57
CA THR A 228 -14.66 -4.89 -5.69
C THR A 228 -13.99 -5.18 -7.03
N SER A 229 -12.65 -5.08 -7.12
CA SER A 229 -11.92 -5.40 -8.34
C SER A 229 -11.81 -6.90 -8.54
N GLU A 230 -12.20 -7.38 -9.73
CA GLU A 230 -12.06 -8.80 -10.12
C GLU A 230 -10.58 -9.24 -10.21
N SER A 231 -9.67 -8.30 -10.48
CA SER A 231 -8.22 -8.55 -10.56
C SER A 231 -7.51 -8.42 -9.20
N SER A 232 -8.24 -8.15 -8.12
CA SER A 232 -7.64 -7.97 -6.80
C SER A 232 -7.10 -9.28 -6.22
N HIS A 233 -5.78 -9.35 -6.02
CA HIS A 233 -5.13 -10.50 -5.40
C HIS A 233 -5.69 -10.81 -4.00
N HIS A 234 -5.94 -9.80 -3.16
CA HIS A 234 -6.46 -9.99 -1.80
C HIS A 234 -7.92 -10.45 -1.78
N HIS A 235 -8.73 -9.99 -2.73
CA HIS A 235 -10.10 -10.47 -2.88
C HIS A 235 -10.12 -11.94 -3.32
N GLU A 236 -9.31 -12.31 -4.32
CA GLU A 236 -9.19 -13.71 -4.75
C GLU A 236 -8.59 -14.61 -3.66
N LEU A 237 -7.63 -14.12 -2.88
CA LEU A 237 -7.12 -14.83 -1.72
C LEU A 237 -8.23 -15.12 -0.70
N GLY A 238 -9.10 -14.15 -0.44
CA GLY A 238 -10.31 -14.37 0.38
C GLY A 238 -11.20 -15.47 -0.15
N ARG A 239 -11.43 -15.55 -1.47
CA ARG A 239 -12.19 -16.63 -2.10
C ARG A 239 -11.51 -17.99 -1.90
N LYS A 240 -10.19 -18.07 -2.09
CA LYS A 240 -9.41 -19.31 -1.84
C LYS A 240 -9.57 -19.79 -0.40
N LEU A 241 -9.46 -18.87 0.57
CA LEU A 241 -9.66 -19.19 1.99
C LEU A 241 -11.08 -19.77 2.24
N ALA A 242 -12.12 -19.20 1.63
CA ALA A 242 -13.50 -19.68 1.76
C ALA A 242 -13.74 -21.04 1.10
N ARG A 243 -12.93 -21.41 0.09
CA ARG A 243 -12.91 -22.76 -0.52
C ARG A 243 -12.03 -23.75 0.24
N GLU A 244 -11.47 -23.32 1.39
CA GLU A 244 -10.55 -24.12 2.21
C GLU A 244 -9.27 -24.56 1.46
N GLU A 245 -8.86 -23.77 0.45
CA GLU A 245 -7.61 -23.96 -0.27
C GLU A 245 -6.45 -23.47 0.59
N CYS A 246 -5.72 -24.41 1.22
CA CYS A 246 -4.63 -24.10 2.15
C CYS A 246 -3.29 -23.89 1.45
N ASN A 247 -3.20 -24.17 0.16
CA ASN A 247 -1.96 -24.05 -0.60
C ASN A 247 -1.79 -22.58 -1.04
N ASP A 248 -0.59 -22.04 -0.83
CA ASP A 248 -0.20 -20.73 -1.37
C ASP A 248 -0.99 -19.54 -0.79
N ILE A 249 -1.19 -19.54 0.53
CA ILE A 249 -1.73 -18.38 1.26
C ILE A 249 -0.59 -17.39 1.46
N SER A 250 -0.30 -16.57 0.45
CA SER A 250 0.78 -15.59 0.46
C SER A 250 0.28 -14.23 -0.01
N GLY A 251 1.03 -13.18 0.31
CA GLY A 251 0.72 -11.81 -0.06
C GLY A 251 0.75 -10.85 1.12
N GLU A 252 0.55 -9.56 0.84
CA GLU A 252 0.67 -8.49 1.83
C GLU A 252 -0.33 -8.61 2.98
N GLY A 253 -1.56 -9.11 2.74
CA GLY A 253 -2.58 -9.29 3.78
C GLY A 253 -2.16 -10.32 4.84
N PRO A 254 -1.88 -11.59 4.47
CA PRO A 254 -1.37 -12.60 5.41
C PRO A 254 -0.07 -12.20 6.08
N HIS A 255 0.88 -11.63 5.35
CA HIS A 255 2.14 -11.13 5.90
C HIS A 255 1.91 -10.03 6.96
N THR A 256 0.99 -9.11 6.69
CA THR A 256 0.61 -8.07 7.67
C THR A 256 0.06 -8.67 8.96
N LEU A 257 -0.81 -9.68 8.87
CA LEU A 257 -1.35 -10.39 10.04
C LEU A 257 -0.24 -11.05 10.85
N GLU A 258 0.71 -11.70 10.17
CA GLU A 258 1.86 -12.35 10.79
C GLU A 258 2.76 -11.34 11.51
N MET A 259 3.13 -10.23 10.84
CA MET A 259 3.98 -9.19 11.43
C MET A 259 3.32 -8.51 12.63
N ILE A 260 2.03 -8.22 12.55
CA ILE A 260 1.27 -7.65 13.68
C ILE A 260 1.30 -8.62 14.87
N HIS A 261 1.12 -9.91 14.65
CA HIS A 261 1.13 -10.92 15.70
C HIS A 261 2.54 -11.13 16.28
N GLN A 262 3.53 -11.33 15.41
CA GLN A 262 4.92 -11.62 15.79
C GLN A 262 5.54 -10.47 16.60
N HIS A 263 5.37 -9.25 16.14
CA HIS A 263 5.94 -8.06 16.76
C HIS A 263 5.01 -7.39 17.79
N ARG A 264 3.81 -7.94 18.00
CA ARG A 264 2.79 -7.42 18.95
C ARG A 264 2.51 -5.94 18.74
N LEU A 265 2.37 -5.54 17.48
CA LEU A 265 2.26 -4.13 17.09
C LEU A 265 0.98 -3.47 17.63
N LEU A 266 -0.09 -4.24 17.83
CA LEU A 266 -1.35 -3.74 18.37
C LEU A 266 -2.07 -4.81 19.21
N ASN A 267 -2.97 -4.36 20.10
CA ASN A 267 -3.86 -5.26 20.84
C ASN A 267 -5.07 -5.64 19.98
N THR A 268 -4.99 -6.79 19.30
CA THR A 268 -6.00 -7.27 18.36
C THR A 268 -7.33 -7.66 19.02
N GLN A 269 -7.38 -7.86 20.35
CA GLN A 269 -8.60 -8.29 21.07
C GLN A 269 -9.77 -7.32 20.93
N LYS A 270 -9.49 -6.07 20.58
CA LYS A 270 -10.49 -5.00 20.40
C LYS A 270 -11.13 -4.99 19.00
N TYR A 271 -10.65 -5.81 18.08
CA TYR A 271 -11.00 -5.77 16.65
C TYR A 271 -11.55 -7.12 16.19
N PRO A 272 -12.84 -7.40 16.41
CA PRO A 272 -13.42 -8.72 16.18
C PRO A 272 -13.42 -9.16 14.71
N LEU A 273 -13.55 -8.22 13.74
CA LEU A 273 -13.44 -8.56 12.32
C LEU A 273 -11.99 -8.94 11.96
N PHE A 274 -11.02 -8.15 12.45
CA PHE A 274 -9.61 -8.47 12.29
C PHE A 274 -9.26 -9.85 12.87
N GLN A 275 -9.76 -10.15 14.08
CA GLN A 275 -9.55 -11.47 14.72
C GLN A 275 -10.15 -12.61 13.92
N MET A 276 -11.37 -12.46 13.40
CA MET A 276 -12.00 -13.47 12.55
C MET A 276 -11.15 -13.74 11.30
N ILE A 277 -10.72 -12.68 10.61
CA ILE A 277 -9.87 -12.82 9.41
C ILE A 277 -8.56 -13.53 9.77
N HIS A 278 -7.91 -13.13 10.86
CA HIS A 278 -6.66 -13.75 11.31
C HIS A 278 -6.85 -15.24 11.63
N ALA A 279 -7.90 -15.61 12.34
CA ALA A 279 -8.21 -17.00 12.66
C ALA A 279 -8.43 -17.85 11.40
N ILE A 280 -9.14 -17.30 10.40
CA ILE A 280 -9.37 -17.98 9.12
C ILE A 280 -8.07 -18.14 8.32
N VAL A 281 -7.22 -17.12 8.28
CA VAL A 281 -5.91 -17.22 7.58
C VAL A 281 -5.02 -18.28 8.23
N GLN A 282 -5.03 -18.39 9.55
CA GLN A 282 -4.28 -19.42 10.28
C GLN A 282 -4.83 -20.84 10.07
N ASN A 283 -6.15 -20.96 9.94
CA ASN A 283 -6.81 -22.25 9.72
C ASN A 283 -8.08 -22.04 8.90
N PRO A 284 -8.02 -22.14 7.57
CA PRO A 284 -9.15 -21.89 6.67
C PRO A 284 -10.14 -23.07 6.65
N ARG A 285 -10.74 -23.37 7.79
CA ARG A 285 -11.79 -24.38 7.96
C ARG A 285 -13.03 -23.75 8.56
N ASP A 286 -14.17 -24.31 8.20
CA ASP A 286 -15.46 -23.87 8.76
C ASP A 286 -15.67 -22.35 8.62
N VAL A 287 -15.27 -21.76 7.48
CA VAL A 287 -15.26 -20.30 7.28
C VAL A 287 -16.65 -19.71 7.44
N ARG A 288 -17.72 -20.36 6.90
CA ARG A 288 -19.11 -19.91 7.09
C ARG A 288 -19.53 -19.89 8.57
N PRO A 289 -19.32 -20.94 9.39
CA PRO A 289 -19.56 -20.89 10.83
C PRO A 289 -18.81 -19.79 11.58
N GLN A 290 -17.60 -19.42 11.14
CA GLN A 290 -16.85 -18.31 11.74
C GLN A 290 -17.54 -16.97 11.48
N PHE A 291 -18.06 -16.72 10.27
CA PHE A 291 -18.89 -15.54 9.98
C PHE A 291 -20.16 -15.50 10.83
N GLU A 292 -20.87 -16.63 10.95
CA GLU A 292 -22.07 -16.72 11.80
C GLU A 292 -21.77 -16.42 13.28
N THR A 293 -20.64 -16.90 13.76
CA THR A 293 -20.18 -16.62 15.13
C THR A 293 -19.85 -15.14 15.31
N TYR A 294 -19.14 -14.55 14.35
CA TYR A 294 -18.82 -13.13 14.35
C TYR A 294 -20.09 -12.25 14.36
N PHE A 295 -21.07 -12.53 13.51
CA PHE A 295 -22.32 -11.78 13.49
C PHE A 295 -23.08 -11.87 14.84
N LYS A 296 -23.13 -13.08 15.44
CA LYS A 296 -23.74 -13.26 16.77
C LYS A 296 -23.01 -12.49 17.87
N GLN A 297 -21.68 -12.41 17.79
CA GLN A 297 -20.87 -11.68 18.76
C GLN A 297 -21.15 -10.17 18.70
N ILE A 298 -21.21 -9.61 17.49
CA ILE A 298 -21.40 -8.15 17.29
C ILE A 298 -22.80 -7.68 17.73
N TYR A 299 -23.84 -8.48 17.51
CA TYR A 299 -25.24 -8.09 17.78
C TYR A 299 -25.81 -8.61 19.10
N ARG A 300 -25.03 -9.32 19.90
CA ARG A 300 -25.41 -9.71 21.28
C ARG A 300 -24.91 -8.75 22.36
N GLN A 301 -24.21 -7.69 21.95
CA GLN A 301 -23.87 -6.58 22.83
C GLN A 301 -24.99 -5.53 22.76
#